data_291b5b7eef0c32c4c79f86aa09ccdfc6
#
_entry.id   291b5b7eef0c32c4c79f86aa09ccdfc6
#
_cell.length_a   1.000
_cell.length_b   1.000
_cell.length_c   1.000
_cell.angle_alpha   90.00
_cell.angle_beta   90.00
_cell.angle_gamma   90.00
#
_symmetry.space_group_name_H-M   'P 1'
#
loop_
_entity.id
_entity.type
_entity.pdbx_description
1 polymer ?
#
loop_
_entity_poly.entity_id
_entity_poly.type
_entity_poly.pdbx_seq_one_letter_code
_entity_poly.pdbx_strand_id
1 'polypeptide(L)'
;STWGIRKRFEQGKFSVNTRKFMGYDSDESGNLIVNEEQAKIVRMIYEKYLCGRNYFVIARELNEAGIPGWNGKVNWIASTIETMLHNEKYKGDALLQKTYTVDFLTKKREKNQGQIAQYYVENNHPAIVKPEIWEAVQLEEQRRREYMKLHHIKAYSSDLANNPFASKIICGECGEAFGRKNGDHARVNIEVSGNAMLGTE
;
A
#
# COMPACT_ATOMS: atom_id res chain seq x y z
N SER A 1 27.52 17.78 2.00
CA SER A 1 26.76 19.02 2.22
C SER A 1 25.36 18.87 1.60
N THR A 2 24.38 19.55 2.15
CA THR A 2 22.97 19.54 1.67
C THR A 2 22.86 20.01 0.23
N TRP A 3 23.71 20.96 -0.17
CA TRP A 3 23.78 21.46 -1.55
C TRP A 3 24.17 20.37 -2.56
N GLY A 4 25.19 19.58 -2.26
CA GLY A 4 25.63 18.50 -3.16
C GLY A 4 24.59 17.37 -3.31
N ILE A 5 23.76 17.13 -2.28
CA ILE A 5 22.64 16.17 -2.35
C ILE A 5 21.55 16.72 -3.28
N ARG A 6 21.18 18.00 -3.15
CA ARG A 6 20.20 18.65 -4.02
C ARG A 6 20.62 18.62 -5.48
N LYS A 7 21.88 18.98 -5.77
CA LYS A 7 22.42 18.96 -7.14
C LYS A 7 22.40 17.56 -7.76
N ARG A 8 22.64 16.50 -6.97
CA ARG A 8 22.48 15.11 -7.45
C ARG A 8 21.02 14.77 -7.73
N PHE A 9 20.10 15.23 -6.91
CA PHE A 9 18.66 15.02 -7.13
C PHE A 9 18.15 15.74 -8.39
N GLU A 10 18.64 16.97 -8.65
CA GLU A 10 18.38 17.69 -9.91
C GLU A 10 18.85 16.92 -11.15
N GLN A 11 19.90 16.11 -10.98
CA GLN A 11 20.44 15.25 -12.04
C GLN A 11 19.79 13.85 -12.06
N GLY A 12 18.75 13.61 -11.28
CA GLY A 12 18.10 12.30 -11.16
C GLY A 12 18.97 11.23 -10.47
N LYS A 13 20.12 11.61 -9.91
CA LYS A 13 21.03 10.69 -9.24
C LYS A 13 20.66 10.55 -7.77
N PHE A 14 20.28 9.36 -7.35
CA PHE A 14 20.00 9.05 -5.96
C PHE A 14 20.56 7.66 -5.59
N SER A 15 20.75 7.44 -4.32
CA SER A 15 21.14 6.13 -3.79
C SER A 15 19.99 5.55 -2.99
N VAL A 16 19.62 4.31 -3.27
CA VAL A 16 18.62 3.55 -2.53
C VAL A 16 19.34 2.49 -1.70
N ASN A 17 18.91 2.32 -0.46
CA ASN A 17 19.36 1.19 0.33
C ASN A 17 18.63 -0.08 -0.13
N THR A 18 19.22 -0.78 -1.08
CA THR A 18 18.66 -2.01 -1.67
C THR A 18 18.52 -3.15 -0.66
N ARG A 19 19.34 -3.15 0.42
CA ARG A 19 19.23 -4.16 1.48
C ARG A 19 17.86 -4.23 2.16
N LYS A 20 17.05 -3.16 2.04
CA LYS A 20 15.70 -3.08 2.60
C LYS A 20 14.64 -2.79 1.53
N PHE A 21 14.98 -2.99 0.28
CA PHE A 21 14.11 -2.68 -0.84
C PHE A 21 13.90 -3.95 -1.67
N MET A 22 12.78 -4.62 -1.43
CA MET A 22 12.45 -5.88 -2.08
C MET A 22 12.29 -5.69 -3.60
N GLY A 23 12.83 -6.63 -4.36
CA GLY A 23 12.74 -6.65 -5.81
C GLY A 23 13.90 -5.99 -6.54
N TYR A 24 14.77 -5.28 -5.82
CA TYR A 24 15.93 -4.63 -6.42
C TYR A 24 17.21 -4.93 -5.68
N ASP A 25 18.26 -5.17 -6.45
CA ASP A 25 19.65 -5.14 -6.02
C ASP A 25 20.33 -3.89 -6.57
N SER A 26 21.59 -3.65 -6.23
CA SER A 26 22.42 -2.58 -6.79
C SER A 26 23.61 -3.15 -7.52
N ASP A 27 23.95 -2.59 -8.69
CA ASP A 27 25.20 -2.86 -9.38
C ASP A 27 26.39 -2.19 -8.66
N GLU A 28 27.60 -2.41 -9.18
CA GLU A 28 28.85 -1.82 -8.66
C GLU A 28 28.84 -0.28 -8.73
N SER A 29 28.07 0.30 -9.64
CA SER A 29 27.90 1.74 -9.82
C SER A 29 26.80 2.33 -8.92
N GLY A 30 26.04 1.48 -8.21
CA GLY A 30 24.93 1.87 -7.35
C GLY A 30 23.60 2.07 -8.06
N ASN A 31 23.48 1.66 -9.34
CA ASN A 31 22.19 1.67 -10.05
C ASN A 31 21.34 0.50 -9.60
N LEU A 32 20.01 0.69 -9.66
CA LEU A 32 19.06 -0.37 -9.35
C LEU A 32 18.99 -1.39 -10.49
N ILE A 33 19.13 -2.66 -10.14
CA ILE A 33 18.91 -3.80 -11.03
C ILE A 33 17.80 -4.68 -10.46
N VAL A 34 16.98 -5.27 -11.34
CA VAL A 34 15.84 -6.09 -10.90
C VAL A 34 16.35 -7.45 -10.40
N ASN A 35 15.96 -7.82 -9.18
CA ASN A 35 16.09 -9.16 -8.66
C ASN A 35 14.82 -9.96 -9.03
N GLU A 36 14.90 -10.80 -10.05
CA GLU A 36 13.73 -11.47 -10.62
C GLU A 36 12.99 -12.39 -9.64
N GLU A 37 13.66 -13.03 -8.71
CA GLU A 37 13.01 -13.88 -7.71
C GLU A 37 12.13 -13.03 -6.76
N GLN A 38 12.66 -11.94 -6.27
CA GLN A 38 11.91 -11.02 -5.43
C GLN A 38 10.87 -10.24 -6.23
N ALA A 39 11.16 -9.89 -7.48
CA ALA A 39 10.24 -9.17 -8.37
C ALA A 39 8.96 -9.97 -8.65
N LYS A 40 9.04 -11.30 -8.74
CA LYS A 40 7.85 -12.17 -8.85
C LYS A 40 6.90 -11.99 -7.67
N ILE A 41 7.45 -11.87 -6.46
CA ILE A 41 6.64 -11.68 -5.25
C ILE A 41 6.00 -10.28 -5.27
N VAL A 42 6.74 -9.25 -5.70
CA VAL A 42 6.21 -7.90 -5.87
C VAL A 42 5.04 -7.89 -6.84
N ARG A 43 5.21 -8.46 -8.04
CA ARG A 43 4.13 -8.56 -9.06
C ARG A 43 2.90 -9.29 -8.50
N MET A 44 3.10 -10.41 -7.80
CA MET A 44 2.02 -11.16 -7.15
C MET A 44 1.24 -10.31 -6.14
N ILE A 45 1.90 -9.46 -5.35
CA ILE A 45 1.24 -8.55 -4.41
C ILE A 45 0.31 -7.57 -5.15
N TYR A 46 0.78 -6.97 -6.25
CA TYR A 46 -0.01 -6.06 -7.08
C TYR A 46 -1.22 -6.77 -7.70
N GLU A 47 -1.03 -7.97 -8.27
CA GLU A 47 -2.09 -8.79 -8.84
C GLU A 47 -3.16 -9.18 -7.79
N LYS A 48 -2.73 -9.66 -6.61
CA LYS A 48 -3.65 -10.00 -5.52
C LYS A 48 -4.48 -8.79 -5.08
N TYR A 49 -3.89 -7.60 -5.04
CA TYR A 49 -4.61 -6.39 -4.68
C TYR A 49 -5.69 -6.03 -5.73
N LEU A 50 -5.36 -6.08 -7.01
CA LEU A 50 -6.31 -5.86 -8.12
C LEU A 50 -7.38 -6.95 -8.20
N CYS A 51 -7.07 -8.19 -7.77
CA CYS A 51 -8.06 -9.25 -7.58
C CYS A 51 -8.98 -9.06 -6.36
N GLY A 52 -8.94 -7.88 -5.72
CA GLY A 52 -9.87 -7.52 -4.65
C GLY A 52 -9.39 -7.85 -3.23
N ARG A 53 -8.18 -8.41 -3.03
CA ARG A 53 -7.62 -8.63 -1.69
C ARG A 53 -7.29 -7.30 -1.01
N ASN A 54 -7.43 -7.24 0.32
CA ASN A 54 -6.90 -6.13 1.11
C ASN A 54 -5.49 -6.45 1.63
N TYR A 55 -4.83 -5.47 2.22
CA TYR A 55 -3.45 -5.58 2.72
C TYR A 55 -3.28 -6.68 3.77
N PHE A 56 -4.25 -6.86 4.66
CA PHE A 56 -4.23 -7.89 5.72
C PHE A 56 -4.32 -9.30 5.13
N VAL A 57 -5.22 -9.51 4.17
CA VAL A 57 -5.39 -10.80 3.50
C VAL A 57 -4.15 -11.16 2.70
N ILE A 58 -3.57 -10.19 1.95
CA ILE A 58 -2.33 -10.43 1.20
C ILE A 58 -1.20 -10.81 2.15
N ALA A 59 -1.01 -10.06 3.25
CA ALA A 59 0.04 -10.36 4.23
C ALA A 59 -0.15 -11.74 4.87
N ARG A 60 -1.39 -12.12 5.21
CA ARG A 60 -1.72 -13.44 5.75
C ARG A 60 -1.39 -14.55 4.75
N GLU A 61 -1.87 -14.43 3.51
CA GLU A 61 -1.62 -15.42 2.45
C GLU A 61 -0.13 -15.64 2.17
N LEU A 62 0.68 -14.57 2.19
CA LEU A 62 2.13 -14.67 2.01
C LEU A 62 2.81 -15.38 3.19
N ASN A 63 2.35 -15.12 4.42
CA ASN A 63 2.86 -15.79 5.62
C ASN A 63 2.47 -17.27 5.64
N GLU A 64 1.23 -17.61 5.32
CA GLU A 64 0.73 -19.00 5.24
C GLU A 64 1.46 -19.80 4.15
N ALA A 65 1.77 -19.17 3.03
CA ALA A 65 2.56 -19.77 1.95
C ALA A 65 4.07 -19.86 2.25
N GLY A 66 4.53 -19.37 3.40
CA GLY A 66 5.94 -19.39 3.78
C GLY A 66 6.84 -18.54 2.89
N ILE A 67 6.31 -17.53 2.19
CA ILE A 67 7.06 -16.69 1.26
C ILE A 67 7.92 -15.70 2.05
N PRO A 68 9.26 -15.70 1.88
CA PRO A 68 10.14 -14.81 2.62
C PRO A 68 10.06 -13.37 2.10
N GLY A 69 10.20 -12.41 3.00
CA GLY A 69 10.40 -11.01 2.67
C GLY A 69 11.85 -10.68 2.31
N TRP A 70 12.15 -9.39 2.11
CA TRP A 70 13.49 -8.89 1.77
C TRP A 70 14.62 -9.35 2.71
N ASN A 71 14.32 -9.66 3.96
CA ASN A 71 15.27 -10.10 4.99
C ASN A 71 15.34 -11.63 5.16
N GLY A 72 14.72 -12.38 4.26
CA GLY A 72 14.63 -13.84 4.32
C GLY A 72 13.67 -14.39 5.38
N LYS A 73 12.98 -13.52 6.13
CA LYS A 73 12.02 -13.93 7.16
C LYS A 73 10.59 -13.93 6.60
N VAL A 74 9.80 -14.89 7.02
CA VAL A 74 8.36 -14.96 6.77
C VAL A 74 7.66 -14.14 7.84
N ASN A 75 7.54 -12.84 7.60
CA ASN A 75 6.86 -11.90 8.50
C ASN A 75 6.30 -10.72 7.71
N TRP A 76 5.21 -10.96 7.00
CA TRP A 76 4.49 -9.94 6.27
C TRP A 76 3.44 -9.28 7.17
N ILE A 77 3.38 -7.96 7.12
CA ILE A 77 2.38 -7.15 7.82
C ILE A 77 1.68 -6.22 6.82
N ALA A 78 0.45 -5.85 7.14
CA ALA A 78 -0.40 -5.04 6.25
C ALA A 78 0.26 -3.71 5.83
N SER A 79 0.94 -3.03 6.74
CA SER A 79 1.63 -1.77 6.45
C SER A 79 2.82 -1.92 5.49
N THR A 80 3.47 -3.10 5.45
CA THR A 80 4.51 -3.38 4.47
C THR A 80 3.89 -3.49 3.07
N ILE A 81 2.78 -4.24 2.94
CA ILE A 81 2.05 -4.37 1.67
C ILE A 81 1.58 -3.01 1.18
N GLU A 82 0.94 -2.21 2.05
CA GLU A 82 0.51 -0.86 1.75
C GLU A 82 1.66 0.02 1.23
N THR A 83 2.79 0.03 1.95
CA THR A 83 3.97 0.80 1.54
C THR A 83 4.51 0.36 0.18
N MET A 84 4.49 -0.94 -0.12
CA MET A 84 4.93 -1.47 -1.41
C MET A 84 4.00 -1.01 -2.54
N LEU A 85 2.70 -1.10 -2.37
CA LEU A 85 1.71 -0.71 -3.38
C LEU A 85 1.74 0.79 -3.72
N HIS A 86 2.17 1.64 -2.77
CA HIS A 86 2.30 3.10 -2.99
C HIS A 86 3.68 3.53 -3.51
N ASN A 87 4.64 2.62 -3.58
CA ASN A 87 6.01 3.01 -3.91
C ASN A 87 6.18 3.17 -5.43
N GLU A 88 6.32 4.41 -5.89
CA GLU A 88 6.52 4.76 -7.30
C GLU A 88 7.75 4.10 -7.93
N LYS A 89 8.72 3.67 -7.11
CA LYS A 89 9.92 3.00 -7.62
C LYS A 89 9.62 1.67 -8.30
N TYR A 90 8.53 1.00 -7.93
CA TYR A 90 8.17 -0.25 -8.60
C TYR A 90 7.73 -0.07 -10.05
N LYS A 91 7.26 1.13 -10.45
CA LYS A 91 7.00 1.45 -11.87
C LYS A 91 8.20 2.09 -12.59
N GLY A 92 9.36 2.16 -11.93
CA GLY A 92 10.59 2.70 -12.52
C GLY A 92 10.85 4.18 -12.28
N ASP A 93 9.98 4.87 -11.57
CA ASP A 93 10.10 6.30 -11.28
C ASP A 93 10.76 6.55 -9.92
N ALA A 94 11.18 7.78 -9.69
CA ALA A 94 11.74 8.18 -8.41
C ALA A 94 11.25 9.56 -7.96
N LEU A 95 10.54 9.61 -6.83
CA LEU A 95 10.25 10.86 -6.13
C LEU A 95 11.36 11.13 -5.11
N LEU A 96 12.12 12.15 -5.35
CA LEU A 96 13.26 12.55 -4.54
C LEU A 96 12.86 13.66 -3.56
N GLN A 97 13.61 13.77 -2.46
CA GLN A 97 13.38 14.78 -1.43
C GLN A 97 12.02 14.67 -0.70
N LYS A 98 11.56 13.43 -0.47
CA LYS A 98 10.34 13.14 0.31
C LYS A 98 10.41 13.62 1.77
N THR A 99 11.63 13.81 2.29
CA THR A 99 11.87 14.31 3.66
C THR A 99 12.99 15.33 3.66
N TYR A 100 12.97 16.24 4.62
CA TYR A 100 14.03 17.23 4.82
C TYR A 100 14.43 17.33 6.29
N THR A 101 15.63 17.85 6.54
CA THR A 101 16.11 18.10 7.90
C THR A 101 15.68 19.49 8.31
N VAL A 102 14.85 19.58 9.35
CA VAL A 102 14.32 20.84 9.89
C VAL A 102 15.38 21.55 10.73
N ASP A 103 16.10 20.77 11.52
CA ASP A 103 17.13 21.30 12.41
C ASP A 103 18.45 20.52 12.25
N PHE A 104 19.53 21.24 11.97
CA PHE A 104 20.85 20.68 11.79
C PHE A 104 21.49 20.14 13.07
N LEU A 105 21.15 20.72 14.22
CA LEU A 105 21.70 20.33 15.51
C LEU A 105 21.11 19.00 15.98
N THR A 106 19.79 18.91 15.95
CA THR A 106 19.05 17.70 16.39
C THR A 106 18.92 16.67 15.30
N LYS A 107 19.27 16.97 14.05
CA LYS A 107 19.09 16.13 12.84
C LYS A 107 17.64 15.66 12.65
N LYS A 108 16.68 16.39 13.21
CA LYS A 108 15.26 16.09 13.08
C LYS A 108 14.84 16.18 11.62
N ARG A 109 14.24 15.10 11.13
CA ARG A 109 13.70 15.01 9.77
C ARG A 109 12.19 15.03 9.79
N GLU A 110 11.61 15.75 8.86
CA GLU A 110 10.16 15.81 8.66
C GLU A 110 9.80 15.47 7.20
N LYS A 111 8.54 15.06 7.01
CA LYS A 111 8.02 14.77 5.67
C LYS A 111 7.89 16.09 4.90
N ASN A 112 8.40 16.11 3.68
CA ASN A 112 8.29 17.27 2.80
C ASN A 112 6.86 17.34 2.23
N GLN A 113 6.13 18.36 2.58
CA GLN A 113 4.78 18.67 2.10
C GLN A 113 4.76 19.93 1.21
N GLY A 114 5.88 20.23 0.56
CA GLY A 114 6.04 21.43 -0.28
C GLY A 114 6.97 22.49 0.29
N GLN A 115 7.54 22.28 1.51
CA GLN A 115 8.49 23.24 2.12
C GLN A 115 9.80 23.37 1.34
N ILE A 116 10.21 22.28 0.67
CA ILE A 116 11.40 22.25 -0.20
C ILE A 116 10.99 21.59 -1.52
N ALA A 117 11.63 22.00 -2.62
CA ALA A 117 11.41 21.42 -3.94
C ALA A 117 11.58 19.89 -3.92
N GLN A 118 10.61 19.18 -4.44
CA GLN A 118 10.67 17.74 -4.72
C GLN A 118 11.02 17.55 -6.21
N TYR A 119 11.73 16.48 -6.50
CA TYR A 119 12.10 16.16 -7.89
C TYR A 119 11.49 14.81 -8.22
N TYR A 120 10.66 14.79 -9.26
CA TYR A 120 10.11 13.56 -9.83
C TYR A 120 10.88 13.21 -11.08
N VAL A 121 11.42 12.00 -11.13
CA VAL A 121 12.22 11.50 -12.25
C VAL A 121 11.51 10.27 -12.80
N GLU A 122 11.03 10.38 -14.02
CA GLU A 122 10.41 9.29 -14.74
C GLU A 122 11.45 8.35 -15.34
N ASN A 123 11.13 7.05 -15.44
CA ASN A 123 11.97 6.03 -16.04
C ASN A 123 13.43 6.05 -15.54
N ASN A 124 13.58 6.26 -14.25
CA ASN A 124 14.89 6.38 -13.61
C ASN A 124 15.66 5.06 -13.54
N HIS A 125 14.93 3.95 -13.44
CA HIS A 125 15.48 2.59 -13.32
C HIS A 125 14.51 1.56 -13.91
N PRO A 126 14.94 0.29 -14.15
CA PRO A 126 14.07 -0.75 -14.68
C PRO A 126 12.84 -0.97 -13.79
N ALA A 127 11.66 -0.95 -14.38
CA ALA A 127 10.40 -1.18 -13.69
C ALA A 127 10.17 -2.68 -13.39
N ILE A 128 9.68 -2.99 -12.18
CA ILE A 128 9.21 -4.34 -11.83
C ILE A 128 7.76 -4.52 -12.24
N VAL A 129 6.97 -3.47 -12.07
CA VAL A 129 5.54 -3.43 -12.37
C VAL A 129 5.31 -2.44 -13.49
N LYS A 130 4.47 -2.79 -14.46
CA LYS A 130 4.11 -1.87 -15.54
C LYS A 130 3.43 -0.62 -14.97
N PRO A 131 3.69 0.57 -15.53
CA PRO A 131 3.06 1.82 -15.05
C PRO A 131 1.54 1.72 -14.97
N GLU A 132 0.89 1.08 -15.96
CA GLU A 132 -0.56 0.93 -16.02
C GLU A 132 -1.11 0.10 -14.83
N ILE A 133 -0.37 -0.93 -14.41
CA ILE A 133 -0.74 -1.78 -13.26
C ILE A 133 -0.59 -0.98 -11.96
N TRP A 134 0.50 -0.21 -11.83
CA TRP A 134 0.72 0.66 -10.68
C TRP A 134 -0.39 1.71 -10.55
N GLU A 135 -0.75 2.37 -11.65
CA GLU A 135 -1.82 3.36 -11.70
C GLU A 135 -3.19 2.75 -11.41
N ALA A 136 -3.47 1.55 -11.93
CA ALA A 136 -4.70 0.82 -11.62
C ALA A 136 -4.84 0.53 -10.12
N VAL A 137 -3.73 0.21 -9.43
CA VAL A 137 -3.71 0.03 -7.97
C VAL A 137 -4.03 1.33 -7.25
N GLN A 138 -3.45 2.48 -7.66
CA GLN A 138 -3.75 3.77 -7.04
C GLN A 138 -5.24 4.15 -7.24
N LEU A 139 -5.77 3.92 -8.43
CA LEU A 139 -7.18 4.19 -8.74
C LEU A 139 -8.12 3.30 -7.91
N GLU A 140 -7.82 2.00 -7.82
CA GLU A 140 -8.60 1.05 -7.01
C GLU A 140 -8.56 1.42 -5.52
N GLU A 141 -7.42 1.89 -5.03
CA GLU A 141 -7.32 2.36 -3.65
C GLU A 141 -8.16 3.60 -3.40
N GLN A 142 -8.11 4.57 -4.31
CA GLN A 142 -8.96 5.76 -4.23
C GLN A 142 -10.44 5.35 -4.23
N ARG A 143 -10.85 4.47 -5.15
CA ARG A 143 -12.21 3.94 -5.24
C ARG A 143 -12.65 3.28 -3.94
N ARG A 144 -11.81 2.42 -3.31
CA ARG A 144 -12.11 1.78 -2.02
C ARG A 144 -12.25 2.80 -0.90
N ARG A 145 -11.39 3.81 -0.87
CA ARG A 145 -11.42 4.87 0.14
C ARG A 145 -12.69 5.70 0.04
N GLU A 146 -13.07 6.09 -1.18
CA GLU A 146 -14.30 6.83 -1.44
C GLU A 146 -15.54 6.02 -1.07
N TYR A 147 -15.56 4.74 -1.45
CA TYR A 147 -16.64 3.81 -1.10
C TYR A 147 -16.79 3.65 0.41
N MET A 148 -15.68 3.44 1.13
CA MET A 148 -15.70 3.35 2.60
C MET A 148 -16.22 4.63 3.25
N LYS A 149 -15.81 5.79 2.72
CA LYS A 149 -16.28 7.09 3.21
C LYS A 149 -17.77 7.28 2.96
N LEU A 150 -18.25 6.95 1.77
CA LEU A 150 -19.66 7.10 1.38
C LEU A 150 -20.59 6.25 2.24
N HIS A 151 -20.17 5.02 2.57
CA HIS A 151 -20.98 4.04 3.29
C HIS A 151 -20.59 3.88 4.77
N HIS A 152 -19.83 4.84 5.32
CA HIS A 152 -19.38 4.84 6.73
C HIS A 152 -18.69 3.55 7.19
N ILE A 153 -18.01 2.84 6.28
CA ILE A 153 -17.30 1.59 6.55
C ILE A 153 -15.97 1.89 7.24
N LYS A 154 -15.74 1.34 8.44
CA LYS A 154 -14.49 1.52 9.20
C LYS A 154 -13.30 0.75 8.61
N ALA A 155 -13.54 -0.44 8.06
CA ALA A 155 -12.52 -1.29 7.46
C ALA A 155 -13.08 -2.09 6.30
N TYR A 156 -12.45 -1.99 5.13
CA TYR A 156 -12.85 -2.77 3.95
C TYR A 156 -12.47 -4.24 4.14
N SER A 157 -13.46 -5.12 4.15
CA SER A 157 -13.24 -6.57 4.23
C SER A 157 -13.21 -7.17 2.83
N SER A 158 -12.22 -8.02 2.57
CA SER A 158 -12.11 -8.82 1.35
C SER A 158 -11.91 -10.30 1.66
N ASP A 159 -12.26 -10.73 2.87
CA ASP A 159 -12.22 -12.15 3.26
C ASP A 159 -13.42 -12.90 2.65
N LEU A 160 -13.27 -13.25 1.37
CA LEU A 160 -14.29 -13.93 0.58
C LEU A 160 -14.57 -15.36 1.08
N ALA A 161 -13.61 -15.98 1.76
CA ALA A 161 -13.76 -17.35 2.25
C ALA A 161 -14.76 -17.42 3.42
N ASN A 162 -14.71 -16.42 4.32
CA ASN A 162 -15.57 -16.41 5.51
C ASN A 162 -16.83 -15.55 5.34
N ASN A 163 -16.77 -14.49 4.55
CA ASN A 163 -17.91 -13.63 4.28
C ASN A 163 -17.78 -12.93 2.92
N PRO A 164 -18.32 -13.49 1.84
CA PRO A 164 -18.26 -12.93 0.50
C PRO A 164 -19.01 -11.59 0.37
N PHE A 165 -19.93 -11.30 1.28
CA PHE A 165 -20.75 -10.09 1.27
C PHE A 165 -20.24 -8.99 2.19
N ALA A 166 -19.14 -9.23 2.92
CA ALA A 166 -18.57 -8.22 3.82
C ALA A 166 -18.27 -6.92 3.07
N SER A 167 -18.74 -5.81 3.62
CA SER A 167 -18.62 -4.47 3.04
C SER A 167 -19.27 -4.28 1.65
N LYS A 168 -20.14 -5.20 1.23
CA LYS A 168 -20.80 -5.14 -0.09
C LYS A 168 -22.31 -4.97 -0.04
N ILE A 169 -22.93 -5.30 1.07
CA ILE A 169 -24.37 -5.11 1.26
C ILE A 169 -24.61 -3.74 1.86
N ILE A 170 -25.38 -2.93 1.16
CA ILE A 170 -25.73 -1.57 1.55
C ILE A 170 -27.24 -1.48 1.78
N CYS A 171 -27.65 -0.79 2.83
CA CYS A 171 -29.04 -0.49 3.09
C CYS A 171 -29.61 0.42 1.98
N GLY A 172 -30.73 0.01 1.38
CA GLY A 172 -31.38 0.78 0.33
C GLY A 172 -32.04 2.08 0.81
N GLU A 173 -32.29 2.21 2.12
CA GLU A 173 -32.91 3.39 2.72
C GLU A 173 -31.91 4.42 3.22
N CYS A 174 -30.92 4.00 4.05
CA CYS A 174 -29.95 4.93 4.67
C CYS A 174 -28.58 4.95 3.97
N GLY A 175 -28.30 4.02 3.06
CA GLY A 175 -27.02 3.95 2.34
C GLY A 175 -25.84 3.42 3.17
N GLU A 176 -26.07 2.96 4.42
CA GLU A 176 -25.02 2.41 5.26
C GLU A 176 -24.73 0.93 4.96
N ALA A 177 -23.50 0.50 5.25
CA ALA A 177 -23.11 -0.89 5.05
C ALA A 177 -23.62 -1.80 6.17
N PHE A 178 -24.08 -2.98 5.80
CA PHE A 178 -24.40 -4.04 6.76
C PHE A 178 -23.12 -4.72 7.25
N GLY A 179 -22.98 -4.79 8.57
CA GLY A 179 -21.93 -5.53 9.26
C GLY A 179 -22.38 -6.92 9.70
N ARG A 180 -21.42 -7.83 9.91
CA ARG A 180 -21.67 -9.11 10.56
C ARG A 180 -21.60 -8.92 12.08
N LYS A 181 -22.66 -9.31 12.80
CA LYS A 181 -22.63 -9.43 14.25
C LYS A 181 -22.23 -10.87 14.62
N ASN A 182 -21.14 -11.01 15.37
CA ASN A 182 -20.78 -12.29 15.98
C ASN A 182 -21.64 -12.44 17.25
N GLY A 183 -22.63 -13.35 17.19
CA GLY A 183 -23.39 -13.75 18.35
C GLY A 183 -22.96 -15.13 18.80
N ASP A 184 -23.14 -15.45 20.10
CA ASP A 184 -22.79 -16.74 20.71
C ASP A 184 -23.64 -17.94 20.21
N HIS A 185 -24.57 -17.69 19.31
CA HIS A 185 -25.38 -18.74 18.67
C HIS A 185 -25.29 -18.59 17.15
N ALA A 186 -25.27 -19.73 16.45
CA ALA A 186 -25.01 -19.92 15.01
C ALA A 186 -25.99 -19.19 14.03
N ARG A 187 -26.60 -18.08 14.42
CA ARG A 187 -27.40 -17.22 13.57
C ARG A 187 -26.59 -15.98 13.19
N VAL A 188 -26.35 -15.83 11.91
CA VAL A 188 -25.77 -14.61 11.36
C VAL A 188 -26.83 -13.50 11.40
N ASN A 189 -26.73 -12.59 12.35
CA ASN A 189 -27.52 -11.38 12.32
C ASN A 189 -26.79 -10.32 11.51
N ILE A 190 -27.49 -9.70 10.57
CA ILE A 190 -26.98 -8.59 9.76
C ILE A 190 -27.52 -7.31 10.40
N GLU A 191 -26.65 -6.44 10.87
CA GLU A 191 -27.00 -5.14 11.43
C GLU A 191 -26.44 -4.01 10.57
N VAL A 192 -27.16 -2.92 10.47
CA VAL A 192 -26.69 -1.67 9.84
C VAL A 192 -25.68 -1.01 10.77
N SER A 193 -24.55 -0.59 10.23
CA SER A 193 -23.45 0.05 10.99
C SER A 193 -23.76 1.52 11.30
N GLY A 194 -24.92 1.82 11.81
CA GLY A 194 -25.32 3.16 12.21
C GLY A 194 -26.41 3.09 13.29
N ASN A 195 -26.46 4.10 14.15
CA ASN A 195 -27.47 4.24 15.21
C ASN A 195 -28.88 4.54 14.65
N ALA A 196 -29.42 3.65 13.82
CA ALA A 196 -30.85 3.69 13.56
C ALA A 196 -31.53 3.01 14.75
N MET A 197 -31.99 3.79 15.70
CA MET A 197 -32.99 3.32 16.65
C MET A 197 -34.23 2.88 15.84
N LEU A 198 -34.39 1.56 15.67
CA LEU A 198 -35.66 1.02 15.27
C LEU A 198 -36.59 1.25 16.44
N GLY A 199 -37.50 2.21 16.29
CA GLY A 199 -38.60 2.41 17.20
C GLY A 199 -39.39 1.10 17.30
N THR A 200 -39.53 0.59 18.52
CA THR A 200 -40.48 -0.45 18.86
C THR A 200 -41.88 0.13 18.78
N GLU A 201 -42.70 -0.32 17.87
CA GLU A 201 -44.14 -0.45 18.03
C GLU A 201 -44.50 -1.91 18.23
#